data_a28377ffbbfa7ad068763a15e205923a
#
_entry.id   a28377ffbbfa7ad068763a15e205923a
#
_cell.length_a   1.000
_cell.length_b   1.000
_cell.length_c   1.000
_cell.angle_alpha   90.00
_cell.angle_beta   90.00
_cell.angle_gamma   90.00
#
_symmetry.space_group_name_H-M   'P 1'
#
loop_
_entity.id
_entity.type
_entity.pdbx_description
1 polymer ?
#
loop_
_entity_poly.entity_id
_entity_poly.type
_entity_poly.pdbx_seq_one_letter_code
_entity_poly.pdbx_strand_id
1 'polypeptide(L)'
;MTPGQIAIRALIIGFIISLAVITGFAYTTLMERKVLGRLQARYGPNRTGYIPIPWRGGEKRFLGGFMQPAADAVKLFFKEDPTPAKVDRITYNLAPMLAVIPAILILAVIPWAPAFQLGPWRFEPYFAIAPGINVGVLFILAITSIGVYGVVLAGWASNSKYAVLGGIRASAQMISYELALGIIVLIPIMMANSMDLGVIVEAQRPLWFIFLQPLAALVFYIAALAELQRAPFDLLEAEQELSAGFNVEYGGMRFGMFFMAEYMKMISLSAIFATFFLGGYGGPFVDRFPWLGFIYIIAKIIASLFVMIWVRASLPRFRYDQLMGFGWKALLPIAVLNFIVTAVLIVMAEEGTLTPLIDSVKLFFAG
;
A
#
# COMPACT_ATOMS: atom_id res chain seq x y z
N MET A 1 24.28 10.28 18.39
CA MET A 1 23.29 9.58 19.25
C MET A 1 23.91 8.32 19.82
N THR A 2 23.69 8.01 21.08
CA THR A 2 24.09 6.73 21.66
C THR A 2 23.21 5.59 21.13
N PRO A 3 23.69 4.33 21.06
CA PRO A 3 22.88 3.19 20.60
C PRO A 3 21.53 3.07 21.32
N GLY A 4 21.48 3.39 22.62
CA GLY A 4 20.23 3.41 23.38
C GLY A 4 19.24 4.48 22.94
N GLN A 5 19.72 5.67 22.58
CA GLN A 5 18.87 6.74 22.05
C GLN A 5 18.31 6.39 20.67
N ILE A 6 19.08 5.70 19.83
CA ILE A 6 18.61 5.22 18.51
C ILE A 6 17.50 4.19 18.69
N ALA A 7 17.68 3.23 19.62
CA ALA A 7 16.67 2.20 19.91
C ALA A 7 15.37 2.81 20.47
N ILE A 8 15.46 3.73 21.43
CA ILE A 8 14.28 4.42 22.00
C ILE A 8 13.55 5.22 20.91
N ARG A 9 14.28 5.95 20.06
CA ARG A 9 13.73 6.67 18.93
C ARG A 9 12.96 5.74 18.00
N ALA A 10 13.58 4.63 17.58
CA ALA A 10 12.96 3.65 16.68
C ALA A 10 11.68 3.05 17.29
N LEU A 11 11.68 2.75 18.60
CA LEU A 11 10.49 2.25 19.30
C LEU A 11 9.36 3.29 19.33
N ILE A 12 9.66 4.54 19.65
CA ILE A 12 8.65 5.61 19.72
C ILE A 12 8.06 5.86 18.32
N ILE A 13 8.90 6.02 17.30
CA ILE A 13 8.44 6.24 15.93
C ILE A 13 7.67 5.02 15.43
N GLY A 14 8.15 3.81 15.70
CA GLY A 14 7.49 2.57 15.36
C GLY A 14 6.09 2.46 15.97
N PHE A 15 5.94 2.81 17.25
CA PHE A 15 4.65 2.85 17.92
C PHE A 15 3.70 3.88 17.28
N ILE A 16 4.19 5.10 17.02
CA ILE A 16 3.39 6.16 16.41
C ILE A 16 2.93 5.77 15.00
N ILE A 17 3.83 5.24 14.17
CA ILE A 17 3.50 4.81 12.80
C ILE A 17 2.51 3.64 12.83
N SER A 18 2.73 2.64 13.68
CA SER A 18 1.81 1.51 13.81
C SER A 18 0.41 1.96 14.23
N LEU A 19 0.31 2.87 15.21
CA LEU A 19 -0.97 3.44 15.64
C LEU A 19 -1.63 4.25 14.50
N ALA A 20 -0.85 5.05 13.78
CA ALA A 20 -1.34 5.83 12.64
C ALA A 20 -1.88 4.92 11.52
N VAL A 21 -1.22 3.78 11.25
CA VAL A 21 -1.64 2.82 10.22
C VAL A 21 -2.89 2.05 10.65
N ILE A 22 -2.98 1.61 11.90
CA ILE A 22 -4.18 0.97 12.45
C ILE A 22 -5.37 1.93 12.39
N THR A 23 -5.15 3.19 12.73
CA THR A 23 -6.16 4.24 12.59
C THR A 23 -6.48 4.50 11.12
N GLY A 24 -5.47 4.56 10.26
CA GLY A 24 -5.58 4.70 8.81
C GLY A 24 -6.41 3.59 8.18
N PHE A 25 -6.18 2.33 8.56
CA PHE A 25 -7.01 1.18 8.16
C PHE A 25 -8.49 1.43 8.48
N ALA A 26 -8.78 1.81 9.72
CA ALA A 26 -10.12 2.05 10.20
C ALA A 26 -10.86 3.13 9.37
N TYR A 27 -10.18 4.22 9.04
CA TYR A 27 -10.75 5.29 8.21
C TYR A 27 -10.73 4.99 6.71
N THR A 28 -9.82 4.14 6.21
CA THR A 28 -9.83 3.69 4.81
C THR A 28 -11.07 2.84 4.53
N THR A 29 -11.50 1.99 5.45
CA THR A 29 -12.74 1.23 5.33
C THR A 29 -13.98 2.14 5.27
N LEU A 30 -14.00 3.20 6.09
CA LEU A 30 -15.05 4.22 6.05
C LEU A 30 -15.03 5.00 4.73
N MET A 31 -13.84 5.40 4.27
CA MET A 31 -13.65 6.10 3.00
C MET A 31 -14.17 5.26 1.83
N GLU A 32 -13.83 3.97 1.78
CA GLU A 32 -14.30 3.06 0.75
C GLU A 32 -15.83 2.96 0.73
N ARG A 33 -16.46 2.69 1.88
CA ARG A 33 -17.92 2.61 1.98
C ARG A 33 -18.63 3.91 1.57
N LYS A 34 -18.03 5.07 1.84
CA LYS A 34 -18.58 6.37 1.45
C LYS A 34 -18.39 6.66 -0.04
N VAL A 35 -17.19 6.40 -0.57
CA VAL A 35 -16.89 6.61 -2.01
C VAL A 35 -17.75 5.68 -2.87
N LEU A 36 -17.79 4.38 -2.55
CA LEU A 36 -18.67 3.41 -3.24
C LEU A 36 -20.15 3.82 -3.15
N GLY A 37 -20.61 4.24 -1.97
CA GLY A 37 -21.98 4.73 -1.81
C GLY A 37 -22.29 5.89 -2.74
N ARG A 38 -21.41 6.89 -2.83
CA ARG A 38 -21.56 8.05 -3.73
C ARG A 38 -21.58 7.66 -5.20
N LEU A 39 -20.69 6.78 -5.63
CA LEU A 39 -20.62 6.27 -7.01
C LEU A 39 -21.87 5.44 -7.38
N GLN A 40 -22.47 4.77 -6.39
CA GLN A 40 -23.70 4.00 -6.56
C GLN A 40 -24.99 4.83 -6.31
N ALA A 41 -24.90 6.16 -6.24
CA ALA A 41 -26.00 7.08 -5.95
C ALA A 41 -26.74 6.77 -4.62
N ARG A 42 -26.04 6.23 -3.60
CA ARG A 42 -26.57 5.94 -2.26
C ARG A 42 -25.74 6.59 -1.17
N TYR A 43 -26.33 6.79 -0.01
CA TYR A 43 -25.60 7.26 1.16
C TYR A 43 -24.78 6.10 1.76
N GLY A 44 -23.48 6.34 2.02
CA GLY A 44 -22.67 5.46 2.84
C GLY A 44 -23.06 5.53 4.33
N PRO A 45 -22.24 4.93 5.25
CA PRO A 45 -22.48 5.00 6.69
C PRO A 45 -22.68 6.43 7.18
N ASN A 46 -23.85 6.76 7.72
CA ASN A 46 -24.21 8.13 8.09
C ASN A 46 -24.82 8.26 9.50
N ARG A 47 -25.19 7.16 10.16
CA ARG A 47 -25.91 7.19 11.45
C ARG A 47 -25.03 6.92 12.66
N THR A 48 -23.93 6.21 12.50
CA THR A 48 -23.03 5.82 13.61
C THR A 48 -22.04 6.94 13.91
N GLY A 49 -21.85 7.26 15.19
CA GLY A 49 -20.90 8.28 15.62
C GLY A 49 -21.41 9.70 15.46
N TYR A 50 -22.40 9.95 16.29
CA TYR A 50 -23.00 11.24 16.45
C TYR A 50 -22.06 12.18 17.23
N ILE A 51 -21.42 13.11 16.58
CA ILE A 51 -20.82 14.27 17.25
C ILE A 51 -21.74 15.45 16.95
N PRO A 52 -22.50 15.94 17.93
CA PRO A 52 -23.33 17.12 17.74
C PRO A 52 -22.39 18.33 17.60
N ILE A 53 -22.22 18.84 16.39
CA ILE A 53 -21.53 20.11 16.17
C ILE A 53 -22.60 21.20 16.24
N PRO A 54 -22.57 22.10 17.22
CA PRO A 54 -23.46 23.24 17.25
C PRO A 54 -23.10 24.19 16.11
N TRP A 55 -23.94 24.22 15.09
CA TRP A 55 -23.82 25.17 13.99
C TRP A 55 -24.90 26.27 14.11
N ARG A 56 -24.58 27.43 13.53
CA ARG A 56 -25.45 28.61 13.48
C ARG A 56 -26.89 28.25 13.13
N GLY A 57 -27.83 28.39 14.08
CA GLY A 57 -29.25 28.14 13.89
C GLY A 57 -29.81 26.90 14.63
N GLY A 58 -29.05 26.28 15.50
CA GLY A 58 -29.58 25.18 16.35
C GLY A 58 -29.77 23.80 15.66
N GLU A 59 -29.49 23.66 14.36
CA GLU A 59 -29.48 22.41 13.68
C GLU A 59 -28.21 21.59 14.00
N LYS A 60 -28.40 20.43 14.59
CA LYS A 60 -27.34 19.49 14.88
C LYS A 60 -26.89 18.81 13.58
N ARG A 61 -25.74 19.18 13.03
CA ARG A 61 -25.15 18.47 11.90
C ARG A 61 -24.28 17.31 12.39
N PHE A 62 -24.48 16.14 11.80
CA PHE A 62 -23.73 14.92 12.08
C PHE A 62 -22.43 14.89 11.27
N LEU A 63 -21.30 14.56 11.90
CA LEU A 63 -20.16 14.03 11.18
C LEU A 63 -20.50 12.57 10.77
N GLY A 64 -21.25 12.43 9.67
CA GLY A 64 -21.90 11.20 9.30
C GLY A 64 -20.97 9.99 9.27
N GLY A 65 -21.17 9.06 10.20
CA GLY A 65 -20.49 7.77 10.20
C GLY A 65 -19.03 7.77 10.68
N PHE A 66 -18.51 8.86 11.26
CA PHE A 66 -17.10 8.96 11.67
C PHE A 66 -16.70 7.91 12.74
N MET A 67 -17.63 7.48 13.60
CA MET A 67 -17.40 6.42 14.61
C MET A 67 -17.75 5.01 14.11
N GLN A 68 -18.07 4.84 12.83
CA GLN A 68 -18.33 3.54 12.25
C GLN A 68 -17.18 2.55 12.44
N PRO A 69 -15.89 2.94 12.25
CA PRO A 69 -14.77 2.05 12.49
C PRO A 69 -14.69 1.53 13.93
N ALA A 70 -15.00 2.38 14.92
CA ALA A 70 -15.02 1.97 16.32
C ALA A 70 -16.17 0.96 16.58
N ALA A 71 -17.34 1.18 16.00
CA ALA A 71 -18.47 0.26 16.11
C ALA A 71 -18.15 -1.10 15.45
N ASP A 72 -17.48 -1.09 14.29
CA ASP A 72 -17.05 -2.30 13.60
C ASP A 72 -16.00 -3.07 14.42
N ALA A 73 -15.05 -2.39 15.07
CA ALA A 73 -14.07 -3.00 15.96
C ALA A 73 -14.72 -3.65 17.17
N VAL A 74 -15.61 -2.94 17.87
CA VAL A 74 -16.37 -3.47 19.03
C VAL A 74 -17.17 -4.71 18.63
N LYS A 75 -17.86 -4.65 17.49
CA LYS A 75 -18.60 -5.80 16.96
C LYS A 75 -17.72 -7.02 16.75
N LEU A 76 -16.52 -6.87 16.17
CA LEU A 76 -15.60 -7.98 15.91
C LEU A 76 -15.02 -8.57 17.20
N PHE A 77 -14.77 -7.75 18.23
CA PHE A 77 -14.31 -8.22 19.53
C PHE A 77 -15.33 -9.10 20.25
N PHE A 78 -16.60 -8.74 20.19
CA PHE A 78 -17.68 -9.48 20.88
C PHE A 78 -18.32 -10.58 20.04
N LYS A 79 -17.94 -10.69 18.76
CA LYS A 79 -18.42 -11.74 17.88
C LYS A 79 -17.78 -13.08 18.25
N GLU A 80 -18.57 -14.15 18.28
CA GLU A 80 -18.07 -15.50 18.46
C GLU A 80 -17.03 -15.85 17.39
N ASP A 81 -15.94 -16.49 17.83
CA ASP A 81 -14.83 -16.92 16.96
C ASP A 81 -14.74 -18.46 17.00
N PRO A 82 -15.59 -19.15 16.22
CA PRO A 82 -15.60 -20.61 16.17
C PRO A 82 -14.32 -21.13 15.54
N THR A 83 -13.66 -22.08 16.20
CA THR A 83 -12.52 -22.82 15.64
C THR A 83 -13.00 -24.20 15.19
N PRO A 84 -12.78 -24.59 13.93
CA PRO A 84 -13.15 -25.92 13.45
C PRO A 84 -12.42 -27.03 14.23
N ALA A 85 -13.07 -28.18 14.43
CA ALA A 85 -12.57 -29.25 15.30
C ALA A 85 -11.28 -29.93 14.81
N LYS A 86 -11.03 -29.93 13.48
CA LYS A 86 -9.90 -30.62 12.84
C LYS A 86 -8.82 -29.69 12.31
N VAL A 87 -8.59 -28.56 13.00
CA VAL A 87 -7.65 -27.52 12.58
C VAL A 87 -6.33 -27.67 13.33
N ASP A 88 -5.21 -27.43 12.64
CA ASP A 88 -3.93 -27.19 13.32
C ASP A 88 -3.97 -25.82 13.98
N ARG A 89 -4.14 -25.75 15.30
CA ARG A 89 -4.35 -24.53 16.08
C ARG A 89 -3.17 -23.57 15.99
N ILE A 90 -1.95 -24.07 15.87
CA ILE A 90 -0.75 -23.21 15.82
C ILE A 90 -0.74 -22.46 14.49
N THR A 91 -0.80 -23.18 13.39
CA THR A 91 -0.80 -22.62 12.03
C THR A 91 -2.01 -21.73 11.78
N TYR A 92 -3.19 -22.13 12.30
CA TYR A 92 -4.43 -21.37 12.17
C TYR A 92 -4.37 -20.00 12.86
N ASN A 93 -3.71 -19.90 14.03
CA ASN A 93 -3.52 -18.63 14.72
C ASN A 93 -2.36 -17.80 14.16
N LEU A 94 -1.33 -18.46 13.60
CA LEU A 94 -0.16 -17.80 13.04
C LEU A 94 -0.48 -17.14 11.67
N ALA A 95 -1.36 -17.72 10.88
CA ALA A 95 -1.68 -17.24 9.54
C ALA A 95 -2.15 -15.77 9.49
N PRO A 96 -3.13 -15.31 10.31
CA PRO A 96 -3.53 -13.91 10.31
C PRO A 96 -2.41 -12.96 10.79
N MET A 97 -1.54 -13.41 11.71
CA MET A 97 -0.38 -12.62 12.15
C MET A 97 0.63 -12.42 11.01
N LEU A 98 0.92 -13.48 10.24
CA LEU A 98 1.80 -13.42 9.08
C LEU A 98 1.24 -12.56 7.94
N ALA A 99 -0.06 -12.33 7.88
CA ALA A 99 -0.65 -11.38 6.95
C ALA A 99 -0.50 -9.92 7.42
N VAL A 100 -0.69 -9.65 8.74
CA VAL A 100 -0.69 -8.28 9.30
C VAL A 100 0.72 -7.73 9.50
N ILE A 101 1.64 -8.52 10.06
CA ILE A 101 2.97 -8.07 10.44
C ILE A 101 3.74 -7.49 9.23
N PRO A 102 3.80 -8.15 8.07
CA PRO A 102 4.47 -7.61 6.89
C PRO A 102 3.90 -6.26 6.45
N ALA A 103 2.59 -6.10 6.46
CA ALA A 103 1.94 -4.86 6.04
C ALA A 103 2.36 -3.65 6.90
N ILE A 104 2.66 -3.86 8.20
CA ILE A 104 3.17 -2.80 9.08
C ILE A 104 4.67 -2.59 8.87
N LEU A 105 5.45 -3.67 8.74
CA LEU A 105 6.90 -3.60 8.62
C LEU A 105 7.38 -2.86 7.37
N ILE A 106 6.66 -2.95 6.27
CA ILE A 106 6.95 -2.20 5.03
C ILE A 106 7.06 -0.70 5.30
N LEU A 107 6.22 -0.16 6.18
CA LEU A 107 6.19 1.27 6.49
C LEU A 107 7.38 1.76 7.32
N ALA A 108 8.19 0.84 7.84
CA ALA A 108 9.37 1.17 8.65
C ALA A 108 10.45 1.91 7.87
N VAL A 109 10.59 1.63 6.58
CA VAL A 109 11.61 2.22 5.70
C VAL A 109 11.11 3.39 4.86
N ILE A 110 9.79 3.66 4.87
CA ILE A 110 9.21 4.77 4.11
C ILE A 110 9.61 6.10 4.73
N PRO A 111 10.17 7.04 3.94
CA PRO A 111 10.51 8.37 4.40
C PRO A 111 9.24 9.25 4.46
N TRP A 112 8.82 9.57 5.69
CA TRP A 112 7.60 10.34 5.94
C TRP A 112 7.78 11.85 5.89
N ALA A 113 8.99 12.32 6.15
CA ALA A 113 9.35 13.75 6.09
C ALA A 113 10.84 13.90 5.83
N PRO A 114 11.31 15.06 5.34
CA PRO A 114 12.72 15.37 5.20
C PRO A 114 13.40 15.43 6.56
N ALA A 115 14.71 15.56 6.57
CA ALA A 115 15.48 15.77 7.80
C ALA A 115 14.99 17.02 8.54
N PHE A 116 14.76 16.91 9.83
CA PHE A 116 14.41 18.05 10.69
C PHE A 116 14.87 17.82 12.13
N GLN A 117 14.90 18.89 12.89
CA GLN A 117 15.26 18.85 14.30
C GLN A 117 14.08 19.27 15.16
N LEU A 118 13.77 18.45 16.17
CA LEU A 118 12.72 18.75 17.15
C LEU A 118 13.33 18.73 18.56
N GLY A 119 13.69 19.91 19.08
CA GLY A 119 14.40 20.00 20.37
C GLY A 119 15.73 19.25 20.37
N PRO A 120 15.95 18.30 21.29
CA PRO A 120 17.16 17.51 21.34
C PRO A 120 17.23 16.38 20.29
N TRP A 121 16.13 16.11 19.59
CA TRP A 121 15.99 15.01 18.64
C TRP A 121 16.29 15.44 17.22
N ARG A 122 17.31 14.84 16.60
CA ARG A 122 17.61 14.99 15.17
C ARG A 122 17.04 13.80 14.40
N PHE A 123 16.34 14.08 13.32
CA PHE A 123 15.79 13.11 12.38
C PHE A 123 16.52 13.24 11.05
N GLU A 124 17.66 12.57 10.96
CA GLU A 124 18.55 12.56 9.79
C GLU A 124 18.77 11.11 9.33
N PRO A 125 18.89 10.86 8.03
CA PRO A 125 18.74 11.80 6.90
C PRO A 125 17.27 12.20 6.62
N TYR A 126 16.28 11.49 7.16
CA TYR A 126 14.83 11.76 7.03
C TYR A 126 14.06 11.09 8.16
N PHE A 127 12.79 11.44 8.31
CA PHE A 127 11.92 10.86 9.33
C PHE A 127 11.40 9.48 8.87
N ALA A 128 11.97 8.42 9.41
CA ALA A 128 11.53 7.04 9.26
C ALA A 128 11.90 6.24 10.52
N ILE A 129 11.36 5.02 10.68
CA ILE A 129 11.76 4.12 11.78
C ILE A 129 13.23 3.72 11.58
N ALA A 130 13.56 3.32 10.36
CA ALA A 130 14.89 2.90 9.94
C ALA A 130 15.38 3.73 8.74
N PRO A 131 15.86 4.97 8.99
CA PRO A 131 16.32 5.85 7.93
C PRO A 131 17.70 5.43 7.39
N GLY A 132 17.94 5.69 6.08
CA GLY A 132 19.27 5.50 5.47
C GLY A 132 19.68 4.04 5.27
N ILE A 133 18.72 3.14 5.08
CA ILE A 133 19.02 1.74 4.76
C ILE A 133 19.31 1.64 3.27
N ASN A 134 20.58 1.34 2.91
CA ASN A 134 21.02 1.20 1.52
C ASN A 134 20.27 0.11 0.73
N VAL A 135 19.63 -0.85 1.40
CA VAL A 135 18.85 -1.95 0.81
C VAL A 135 17.34 -1.81 1.11
N GLY A 136 16.85 -0.59 1.32
CA GLY A 136 15.48 -0.34 1.72
C GLY A 136 14.44 -0.94 0.77
N VAL A 137 14.66 -0.85 -0.54
CA VAL A 137 13.76 -1.45 -1.54
C VAL A 137 13.76 -2.97 -1.48
N LEU A 138 14.93 -3.60 -1.32
CA LEU A 138 15.03 -5.05 -1.16
C LEU A 138 14.30 -5.53 0.10
N PHE A 139 14.41 -4.76 1.20
CA PHE A 139 13.65 -5.03 2.42
C PHE A 139 12.14 -5.02 2.17
N ILE A 140 11.61 -4.02 1.43
CA ILE A 140 10.19 -3.97 1.08
C ILE A 140 9.78 -5.23 0.32
N LEU A 141 10.50 -5.60 -0.75
CA LEU A 141 10.18 -6.78 -1.58
C LEU A 141 10.25 -8.08 -0.76
N ALA A 142 11.24 -8.24 0.11
CA ALA A 142 11.36 -9.41 0.97
C ALA A 142 10.20 -9.52 1.99
N ILE A 143 9.77 -8.39 2.55
CA ILE A 143 8.67 -8.37 3.53
C ILE A 143 7.32 -8.58 2.86
N THR A 144 7.09 -8.03 1.64
CA THR A 144 5.84 -8.29 0.90
C THR A 144 5.66 -9.77 0.60
N SER A 145 6.73 -10.47 0.19
CA SER A 145 6.71 -11.93 -0.09
C SER A 145 6.32 -12.77 1.14
N ILE A 146 6.69 -12.34 2.36
CA ILE A 146 6.28 -13.04 3.58
C ILE A 146 4.75 -12.99 3.78
N GLY A 147 4.09 -11.92 3.33
CA GLY A 147 2.63 -11.79 3.41
C GLY A 147 1.86 -12.88 2.67
N VAL A 148 2.45 -13.45 1.60
CA VAL A 148 1.85 -14.54 0.83
C VAL A 148 1.67 -15.80 1.68
N TYR A 149 2.64 -16.09 2.58
CA TYR A 149 2.56 -17.26 3.47
C TYR A 149 1.35 -17.18 4.40
N GLY A 150 0.95 -15.97 4.84
CA GLY A 150 -0.24 -15.79 5.66
C GLY A 150 -1.50 -16.34 5.00
N VAL A 151 -1.68 -16.09 3.70
CA VAL A 151 -2.83 -16.55 2.91
C VAL A 151 -2.77 -18.06 2.63
N VAL A 152 -1.59 -18.57 2.26
CA VAL A 152 -1.40 -20.02 2.02
C VAL A 152 -1.67 -20.83 3.26
N LEU A 153 -1.09 -20.40 4.39
CA LEU A 153 -1.24 -21.11 5.67
C LEU A 153 -2.67 -21.02 6.19
N ALA A 154 -3.38 -19.93 5.93
CA ALA A 154 -4.80 -19.80 6.28
C ALA A 154 -5.65 -20.85 5.57
N GLY A 155 -5.45 -21.00 4.24
CA GLY A 155 -6.13 -22.02 3.46
C GLY A 155 -5.78 -23.44 3.91
N TRP A 156 -4.50 -23.70 4.15
CA TRP A 156 -4.01 -25.03 4.58
C TRP A 156 -4.52 -25.41 5.98
N ALA A 157 -4.40 -24.51 6.95
CA ALA A 157 -4.77 -24.76 8.34
C ALA A 157 -6.27 -24.97 8.55
N SER A 158 -7.11 -24.41 7.69
CA SER A 158 -8.56 -24.50 7.76
C SER A 158 -9.13 -25.91 7.56
N ASN A 159 -8.33 -26.85 7.01
CA ASN A 159 -8.73 -28.22 6.70
C ASN A 159 -10.04 -28.34 5.89
N SER A 160 -10.33 -27.34 5.08
CA SER A 160 -11.48 -27.26 4.17
C SER A 160 -11.01 -27.29 2.73
N LYS A 161 -11.65 -28.11 1.88
CA LYS A 161 -11.30 -28.22 0.46
C LYS A 161 -11.40 -26.88 -0.26
N TYR A 162 -12.43 -26.10 0.05
CA TYR A 162 -12.64 -24.79 -0.55
C TYR A 162 -11.60 -23.76 -0.09
N ALA A 163 -11.24 -23.78 1.20
CA ALA A 163 -10.22 -22.90 1.74
C ALA A 163 -8.83 -23.17 1.14
N VAL A 164 -8.45 -24.45 0.97
CA VAL A 164 -7.18 -24.84 0.33
C VAL A 164 -7.14 -24.37 -1.13
N LEU A 165 -8.20 -24.64 -1.90
CA LEU A 165 -8.26 -24.18 -3.31
C LEU A 165 -8.24 -22.64 -3.40
N GLY A 166 -8.94 -21.95 -2.52
CA GLY A 166 -8.89 -20.48 -2.42
C GLY A 166 -7.49 -19.97 -2.11
N GLY A 167 -6.82 -20.55 -1.10
CA GLY A 167 -5.45 -20.18 -0.72
C GLY A 167 -4.42 -20.40 -1.83
N ILE A 168 -4.51 -21.53 -2.58
CA ILE A 168 -3.61 -21.81 -3.72
C ILE A 168 -3.85 -20.81 -4.86
N ARG A 169 -5.11 -20.50 -5.21
CA ARG A 169 -5.42 -19.51 -6.25
C ARG A 169 -4.92 -18.12 -5.86
N ALA A 170 -5.11 -17.74 -4.58
CA ALA A 170 -4.62 -16.49 -4.02
C ALA A 170 -3.13 -16.34 -4.14
N SER A 171 -2.39 -17.32 -3.65
CA SER A 171 -0.93 -17.30 -3.68
C SER A 171 -0.38 -17.29 -5.10
N ALA A 172 -0.97 -18.06 -6.01
CA ALA A 172 -0.57 -18.06 -7.41
C ALA A 172 -0.75 -16.67 -8.06
N GLN A 173 -1.85 -15.97 -7.74
CA GLN A 173 -2.07 -14.61 -8.19
C GLN A 173 -1.03 -13.66 -7.60
N MET A 174 -0.87 -13.63 -6.27
CA MET A 174 0.07 -12.72 -5.59
C MET A 174 1.50 -12.89 -6.12
N ILE A 175 2.03 -14.11 -6.16
CA ILE A 175 3.39 -14.40 -6.65
C ILE A 175 3.57 -13.96 -8.11
N SER A 176 2.58 -14.21 -8.97
CA SER A 176 2.66 -13.85 -10.39
C SER A 176 2.74 -12.34 -10.61
N TYR A 177 1.98 -11.57 -9.85
CA TYR A 177 1.98 -10.10 -9.97
C TYR A 177 3.13 -9.44 -9.20
N GLU A 178 3.61 -10.06 -8.12
CA GLU A 178 4.81 -9.63 -7.40
C GLU A 178 6.06 -9.65 -8.30
N LEU A 179 6.18 -10.61 -9.22
CA LEU A 179 7.27 -10.63 -10.20
C LEU A 179 7.24 -9.38 -11.10
N ALA A 180 6.07 -9.02 -11.64
CA ALA A 180 5.94 -7.83 -12.48
C ALA A 180 6.21 -6.56 -11.68
N LEU A 181 5.72 -6.48 -10.44
CA LEU A 181 5.95 -5.36 -9.53
C LEU A 181 7.44 -5.23 -9.19
N GLY A 182 8.13 -6.33 -8.90
CA GLY A 182 9.57 -6.34 -8.61
C GLY A 182 10.40 -5.77 -9.77
N ILE A 183 10.09 -6.15 -11.02
CA ILE A 183 10.78 -5.61 -12.21
C ILE A 183 10.54 -4.11 -12.38
N ILE A 184 9.30 -3.66 -12.20
CA ILE A 184 8.96 -2.23 -12.34
C ILE A 184 9.63 -1.37 -11.27
N VAL A 185 9.79 -1.89 -10.06
CA VAL A 185 10.45 -1.19 -8.95
C VAL A 185 11.94 -0.98 -9.21
N LEU A 186 12.58 -1.77 -10.07
CA LEU A 186 13.98 -1.54 -10.48
C LEU A 186 14.14 -0.26 -11.29
N ILE A 187 13.11 0.25 -11.96
CA ILE A 187 13.18 1.46 -12.78
C ILE A 187 13.51 2.71 -11.93
N PRO A 188 12.76 3.04 -10.87
CA PRO A 188 13.14 4.14 -9.97
C PRO A 188 14.50 3.96 -9.31
N ILE A 189 14.92 2.72 -9.03
CA ILE A 189 16.25 2.42 -8.48
C ILE A 189 17.34 2.80 -9.47
N MET A 190 17.20 2.40 -10.74
CA MET A 190 18.17 2.76 -11.78
C MET A 190 18.23 4.27 -12.01
N MET A 191 17.09 4.96 -12.03
CA MET A 191 17.03 6.41 -12.21
C MET A 191 17.67 7.19 -11.06
N ALA A 192 17.56 6.67 -9.82
CA ALA A 192 18.14 7.28 -8.62
C ALA A 192 19.54 6.75 -8.29
N ASN A 193 19.99 5.69 -8.97
CA ASN A 193 21.23 4.94 -8.69
C ASN A 193 21.37 4.56 -7.21
N SER A 194 20.26 4.25 -6.53
CA SER A 194 20.24 3.91 -5.11
C SER A 194 19.00 3.08 -4.76
N MET A 195 19.13 2.16 -3.78
CA MET A 195 18.01 1.43 -3.19
C MET A 195 17.51 2.10 -1.90
N ASP A 196 18.09 3.21 -1.46
CA ASP A 196 17.59 4.01 -0.34
C ASP A 196 16.39 4.86 -0.80
N LEU A 197 15.26 4.69 -0.13
CA LEU A 197 14.03 5.41 -0.47
C LEU A 197 14.16 6.93 -0.30
N GLY A 198 14.97 7.39 0.64
CA GLY A 198 15.21 8.81 0.82
C GLY A 198 15.93 9.42 -0.38
N VAL A 199 16.97 8.72 -0.90
CA VAL A 199 17.70 9.15 -2.10
C VAL A 199 16.79 9.11 -3.33
N ILE A 200 15.91 8.10 -3.45
CA ILE A 200 14.92 8.03 -4.54
C ILE A 200 13.96 9.23 -4.49
N VAL A 201 13.50 9.65 -3.31
CA VAL A 201 12.65 10.85 -3.16
C VAL A 201 13.40 12.11 -3.52
N GLU A 202 14.66 12.24 -3.10
CA GLU A 202 15.49 13.41 -3.43
C GLU A 202 15.81 13.51 -4.93
N ALA A 203 16.04 12.39 -5.61
CA ALA A 203 16.25 12.36 -7.06
C ALA A 203 15.01 12.85 -7.84
N GLN A 204 13.83 12.84 -7.25
CA GLN A 204 12.59 13.34 -7.85
C GLN A 204 12.31 14.83 -7.58
N ARG A 205 13.20 15.55 -6.89
CA ARG A 205 13.00 16.99 -6.63
C ARG A 205 12.79 17.84 -7.87
N PRO A 206 13.57 17.67 -8.97
CA PRO A 206 13.36 18.47 -10.18
C PRO A 206 12.05 18.09 -10.89
N LEU A 207 11.75 16.80 -11.01
CA LEU A 207 10.58 16.28 -11.70
C LEU A 207 10.19 14.92 -11.14
N TRP A 208 8.92 14.71 -10.84
CA TRP A 208 8.42 13.42 -10.36
C TRP A 208 8.56 12.33 -11.42
N PHE A 209 8.94 11.13 -11.04
CA PHE A 209 9.15 10.02 -11.95
C PHE A 209 7.88 9.57 -12.69
N ILE A 210 6.70 9.88 -12.19
CA ILE A 210 5.45 9.62 -12.91
C ILE A 210 5.39 10.32 -14.28
N PHE A 211 6.00 11.49 -14.42
CA PHE A 211 6.05 12.21 -15.71
C PHE A 211 7.13 11.66 -16.65
N LEU A 212 8.23 11.16 -16.10
CA LEU A 212 9.33 10.57 -16.88
C LEU A 212 9.00 9.12 -17.28
N GLN A 213 8.30 8.40 -16.42
CA GLN A 213 8.00 6.96 -16.56
C GLN A 213 6.50 6.67 -16.32
N PRO A 214 5.58 7.24 -17.12
CA PRO A 214 4.15 7.05 -16.91
C PRO A 214 3.72 5.59 -17.10
N LEU A 215 4.40 4.86 -18.01
CA LEU A 215 4.13 3.45 -18.26
C LEU A 215 4.53 2.59 -17.05
N ALA A 216 5.69 2.86 -16.44
CA ALA A 216 6.12 2.16 -15.22
C ALA A 216 5.13 2.41 -14.07
N ALA A 217 4.69 3.65 -13.88
CA ALA A 217 3.72 4.02 -12.86
C ALA A 217 2.37 3.30 -13.08
N LEU A 218 1.90 3.20 -14.33
CA LEU A 218 0.67 2.49 -14.67
C LEU A 218 0.78 0.98 -14.40
N VAL A 219 1.88 0.34 -14.86
CA VAL A 219 2.11 -1.09 -14.65
C VAL A 219 2.26 -1.41 -13.17
N PHE A 220 2.99 -0.58 -12.41
CA PHE A 220 3.07 -0.70 -10.95
C PHE A 220 1.67 -0.68 -10.32
N TYR A 221 0.84 0.27 -10.72
CA TYR A 221 -0.48 0.46 -10.14
C TYR A 221 -1.41 -0.72 -10.42
N ILE A 222 -1.37 -1.27 -11.64
CA ILE A 222 -2.12 -2.47 -12.02
C ILE A 222 -1.63 -3.68 -11.24
N ALA A 223 -0.30 -3.88 -11.15
CA ALA A 223 0.30 -4.98 -10.40
C ALA A 223 -0.03 -4.90 -8.91
N ALA A 224 0.02 -3.69 -8.32
CA ALA A 224 -0.36 -3.46 -6.93
C ALA A 224 -1.83 -3.79 -6.65
N LEU A 225 -2.76 -3.40 -7.54
CA LEU A 225 -4.18 -3.77 -7.41
C LEU A 225 -4.39 -5.29 -7.48
N ALA A 226 -3.67 -5.99 -8.35
CA ALA A 226 -3.75 -7.42 -8.48
C ALA A 226 -3.12 -8.17 -7.29
N GLU A 227 -2.06 -7.62 -6.69
CA GLU A 227 -1.42 -8.15 -5.48
C GLU A 227 -2.31 -7.95 -4.23
N LEU A 228 -3.10 -6.87 -4.20
CA LEU A 228 -4.10 -6.60 -3.16
C LEU A 228 -5.35 -7.49 -3.26
N GLN A 229 -5.48 -8.25 -4.36
CA GLN A 229 -6.65 -9.10 -4.62
C GLN A 229 -7.98 -8.33 -4.60
N ARG A 230 -7.94 -7.05 -4.96
CA ARG A 230 -9.10 -6.17 -5.03
C ARG A 230 -9.70 -6.12 -6.43
N ALA A 231 -11.01 -5.90 -6.53
CA ALA A 231 -11.64 -5.74 -7.83
C ALA A 231 -10.93 -4.64 -8.66
N PRO A 232 -10.63 -4.90 -9.96
CA PRO A 232 -11.19 -5.95 -10.83
C PRO A 232 -10.56 -7.36 -10.67
N PHE A 233 -9.54 -7.54 -9.84
CA PHE A 233 -8.75 -8.76 -9.69
C PHE A 233 -9.14 -9.59 -8.45
N ASP A 234 -10.31 -9.34 -7.89
CA ASP A 234 -10.86 -9.96 -6.68
C ASP A 234 -11.53 -11.31 -7.00
N LEU A 235 -10.70 -12.33 -7.13
CA LEU A 235 -11.16 -13.70 -7.41
C LEU A 235 -11.32 -14.57 -6.17
N LEU A 236 -10.78 -14.10 -5.04
CA LEU A 236 -10.76 -14.86 -3.80
C LEU A 236 -12.01 -14.70 -2.98
N GLU A 237 -12.53 -13.48 -2.93
CA GLU A 237 -13.80 -13.17 -2.28
C GLU A 237 -15.02 -13.50 -3.17
N ALA A 238 -14.81 -14.23 -4.28
CA ALA A 238 -15.88 -14.69 -5.13
C ALA A 238 -16.77 -15.67 -4.35
N GLU A 239 -17.70 -15.16 -3.55
CA GLU A 239 -18.72 -15.94 -2.81
C GLU A 239 -19.45 -16.91 -3.74
N GLN A 240 -19.56 -16.57 -5.01
CA GLN A 240 -20.23 -17.34 -6.04
C GLN A 240 -19.44 -18.57 -6.52
N GLU A 241 -18.10 -18.59 -6.38
CA GLU A 241 -17.25 -19.68 -6.87
C GLU A 241 -16.70 -20.57 -5.75
N LEU A 242 -16.19 -19.99 -4.66
CA LEU A 242 -15.46 -20.70 -3.60
C LEU A 242 -15.91 -20.34 -2.17
N SER A 243 -17.13 -19.86 -2.00
CA SER A 243 -17.73 -19.58 -0.66
C SER A 243 -16.84 -18.70 0.25
N ALA A 244 -16.21 -17.65 -0.25
CA ALA A 244 -15.27 -16.75 0.41
C ALA A 244 -13.80 -17.26 0.54
N GLY A 245 -13.41 -18.28 -0.23
CA GLY A 245 -12.00 -18.67 -0.39
C GLY A 245 -11.30 -19.09 0.90
N PHE A 246 -10.09 -18.56 1.17
CA PHE A 246 -9.28 -18.95 2.33
C PHE A 246 -9.85 -18.48 3.68
N ASN A 247 -10.75 -17.49 3.68
CA ASN A 247 -11.35 -16.89 4.87
C ASN A 247 -12.59 -17.63 5.39
N VAL A 248 -13.08 -18.67 4.70
CA VAL A 248 -14.35 -19.36 4.99
C VAL A 248 -14.48 -19.80 6.45
N GLU A 249 -13.41 -20.36 7.00
CA GLU A 249 -13.42 -20.93 8.36
C GLU A 249 -13.03 -19.93 9.45
N TYR A 250 -12.64 -18.69 9.08
CA TYR A 250 -12.23 -17.68 10.04
C TYR A 250 -13.42 -16.82 10.46
N GLY A 251 -13.59 -16.64 11.78
CA GLY A 251 -14.63 -15.81 12.38
C GLY A 251 -14.08 -14.68 13.25
N GLY A 252 -14.96 -13.87 13.83
CA GLY A 252 -14.66 -12.89 14.85
C GLY A 252 -13.43 -12.00 14.56
N MET A 253 -12.53 -11.93 15.54
CA MET A 253 -11.33 -11.09 15.44
C MET A 253 -10.29 -11.63 14.46
N ARG A 254 -10.18 -12.95 14.24
CA ARG A 254 -9.25 -13.54 13.27
C ARG A 254 -9.58 -13.15 11.84
N PHE A 255 -10.88 -13.18 11.48
CA PHE A 255 -11.34 -12.63 10.22
C PHE A 255 -11.01 -11.12 10.11
N GLY A 256 -11.24 -10.39 11.21
CA GLY A 256 -10.90 -8.96 11.30
C GLY A 256 -9.42 -8.68 11.03
N MET A 257 -8.52 -9.57 11.45
CA MET A 257 -7.07 -9.43 11.20
C MET A 257 -6.72 -9.59 9.71
N PHE A 258 -7.30 -10.53 8.97
CA PHE A 258 -7.10 -10.62 7.51
C PHE A 258 -7.60 -9.38 6.79
N PHE A 259 -8.80 -8.93 7.15
CA PHE A 259 -9.36 -7.71 6.61
C PHE A 259 -8.51 -6.47 6.92
N MET A 260 -7.97 -6.40 8.15
CA MET A 260 -7.02 -5.36 8.55
C MET A 260 -5.73 -5.44 7.73
N ALA A 261 -5.16 -6.64 7.52
CA ALA A 261 -3.95 -6.85 6.74
C ALA A 261 -4.11 -6.36 5.30
N GLU A 262 -5.25 -6.64 4.67
CA GLU A 262 -5.56 -6.23 3.31
C GLU A 262 -5.56 -4.70 3.16
N TYR A 263 -6.27 -3.98 4.04
CA TYR A 263 -6.28 -2.51 3.98
C TYR A 263 -4.95 -1.88 4.38
N MET A 264 -4.23 -2.45 5.35
CA MET A 264 -2.89 -1.99 5.69
C MET A 264 -1.93 -2.18 4.50
N LYS A 265 -2.01 -3.31 3.79
CA LYS A 265 -1.24 -3.56 2.57
C LYS A 265 -1.61 -2.54 1.48
N MET A 266 -2.88 -2.18 1.36
CA MET A 266 -3.34 -1.12 0.44
C MET A 266 -2.73 0.24 0.76
N ILE A 267 -2.65 0.62 2.04
CA ILE A 267 -1.98 1.84 2.50
C ILE A 267 -0.48 1.77 2.20
N SER A 268 0.17 0.63 2.48
CA SER A 268 1.60 0.42 2.27
C SER A 268 1.99 0.50 0.78
N LEU A 269 1.24 -0.15 -0.11
CA LEU A 269 1.47 -0.06 -1.56
C LEU A 269 1.21 1.35 -2.10
N SER A 270 0.21 2.05 -1.56
CA SER A 270 -0.02 3.47 -1.88
C SER A 270 1.13 4.36 -1.44
N ALA A 271 1.73 4.08 -0.28
CA ALA A 271 2.89 4.81 0.22
C ALA A 271 4.16 4.51 -0.60
N ILE A 272 4.35 3.25 -1.02
CA ILE A 272 5.41 2.84 -1.95
C ILE A 272 5.25 3.55 -3.29
N PHE A 273 4.05 3.57 -3.86
CA PHE A 273 3.75 4.28 -5.09
C PHE A 273 4.05 5.77 -4.99
N ALA A 274 3.62 6.40 -3.88
CA ALA A 274 3.90 7.82 -3.62
C ALA A 274 5.41 8.09 -3.53
N THR A 275 6.18 7.19 -2.92
CA THR A 275 7.63 7.33 -2.77
C THR A 275 8.36 7.15 -4.09
N PHE A 276 7.98 6.17 -4.93
CA PHE A 276 8.69 5.84 -6.16
C PHE A 276 8.32 6.72 -7.35
N PHE A 277 7.07 7.19 -7.41
CA PHE A 277 6.58 7.89 -8.62
C PHE A 277 6.10 9.32 -8.36
N LEU A 278 5.65 9.65 -7.14
CA LEU A 278 5.11 10.96 -6.81
C LEU A 278 6.06 11.83 -5.97
N GLY A 279 7.33 11.42 -5.83
CA GLY A 279 8.31 12.19 -5.06
C GLY A 279 8.09 12.19 -3.54
N GLY A 280 7.46 11.15 -2.99
CA GLY A 280 7.30 10.94 -1.55
C GLY A 280 6.82 12.18 -0.77
N TYR A 281 7.60 12.60 0.22
CA TYR A 281 7.34 13.81 1.01
C TYR A 281 7.62 15.11 0.25
N GLY A 282 8.24 15.05 -0.94
CA GLY A 282 8.59 16.23 -1.74
C GLY A 282 7.36 17.03 -2.17
N GLY A 283 7.47 18.36 -2.09
CA GLY A 283 6.41 19.29 -2.47
C GLY A 283 6.85 20.76 -2.28
N PRO A 284 6.05 21.73 -2.73
CA PRO A 284 6.38 23.14 -2.59
C PRO A 284 6.58 23.53 -1.12
N PHE A 285 7.56 24.40 -0.86
CA PHE A 285 7.89 24.93 0.48
C PHE A 285 8.34 23.91 1.54
N VAL A 286 8.60 22.65 1.18
CA VAL A 286 9.07 21.63 2.15
C VAL A 286 10.44 21.98 2.71
N ASP A 287 11.33 22.57 1.93
CA ASP A 287 12.66 23.00 2.39
C ASP A 287 12.57 24.09 3.48
N ARG A 288 11.55 24.94 3.44
CA ARG A 288 11.31 25.98 4.45
C ARG A 288 10.56 25.47 5.67
N PHE A 289 9.62 24.54 5.46
CA PHE A 289 8.77 23.98 6.50
C PHE A 289 8.75 22.45 6.41
N PRO A 290 9.72 21.73 7.01
CA PRO A 290 9.86 20.28 6.90
C PRO A 290 8.62 19.46 7.30
N TRP A 291 7.80 19.98 8.23
CA TRP A 291 6.56 19.34 8.66
C TRP A 291 5.51 19.23 7.55
N LEU A 292 5.58 20.07 6.50
CA LEU A 292 4.72 19.94 5.32
C LEU A 292 4.95 18.64 4.58
N GLY A 293 6.14 18.03 4.69
CA GLY A 293 6.42 16.71 4.10
C GLY A 293 5.45 15.64 4.56
N PHE A 294 5.05 15.63 5.84
CA PHE A 294 4.02 14.70 6.35
C PHE A 294 2.67 14.90 5.65
N ILE A 295 2.29 16.16 5.45
CA ILE A 295 1.00 16.48 4.81
C ILE A 295 1.02 16.02 3.35
N TYR A 296 2.11 16.29 2.63
CA TYR A 296 2.21 15.91 1.22
C TYR A 296 2.20 14.40 1.01
N ILE A 297 2.97 13.63 1.79
CA ILE A 297 2.98 12.18 1.65
C ILE A 297 1.61 11.57 2.00
N ILE A 298 0.97 12.03 3.08
CA ILE A 298 -0.37 11.58 3.47
C ILE A 298 -1.40 11.93 2.38
N ALA A 299 -1.36 13.15 1.83
CA ALA A 299 -2.25 13.56 0.76
C ALA A 299 -2.08 12.70 -0.50
N LYS A 300 -0.84 12.37 -0.88
CA LYS A 300 -0.53 11.47 -2.02
C LYS A 300 -1.01 10.05 -1.77
N ILE A 301 -0.84 9.53 -0.54
CA ILE A 301 -1.37 8.23 -0.14
C ILE A 301 -2.89 8.21 -0.25
N ILE A 302 -3.58 9.23 0.29
CA ILE A 302 -5.05 9.33 0.23
C ILE A 302 -5.52 9.44 -1.22
N ALA A 303 -4.83 10.19 -2.07
CA ALA A 303 -5.15 10.31 -3.49
C ALA A 303 -4.98 8.95 -4.20
N SER A 304 -3.89 8.22 -3.94
CA SER A 304 -3.69 6.87 -4.47
C SER A 304 -4.77 5.89 -4.01
N LEU A 305 -5.10 5.89 -2.71
CA LEU A 305 -6.19 5.09 -2.14
C LEU A 305 -7.54 5.41 -2.80
N PHE A 306 -7.81 6.69 -3.03
CA PHE A 306 -9.05 7.11 -3.70
C PHE A 306 -9.14 6.53 -5.12
N VAL A 307 -8.05 6.58 -5.89
CA VAL A 307 -8.01 6.01 -7.24
C VAL A 307 -8.19 4.49 -7.20
N MET A 308 -7.57 3.76 -6.23
CA MET A 308 -7.78 2.32 -6.06
C MET A 308 -9.26 1.98 -5.80
N ILE A 309 -9.92 2.74 -4.92
CA ILE A 309 -11.33 2.56 -4.61
C ILE A 309 -12.20 2.90 -5.84
N TRP A 310 -11.85 3.94 -6.58
CA TRP A 310 -12.57 4.33 -7.80
C TRP A 310 -12.48 3.26 -8.89
N VAL A 311 -11.28 2.71 -9.12
CA VAL A 311 -11.07 1.58 -10.05
C VAL A 311 -11.93 0.38 -9.65
N ARG A 312 -11.95 0.03 -8.35
CA ARG A 312 -12.82 -1.03 -7.80
C ARG A 312 -14.30 -0.82 -8.12
N ALA A 313 -14.75 0.44 -8.08
CA ALA A 313 -16.16 0.76 -8.31
C ALA A 313 -16.56 0.78 -9.79
N SER A 314 -15.60 0.96 -10.70
CA SER A 314 -15.86 1.25 -12.12
C SER A 314 -15.61 0.07 -13.03
N LEU A 315 -14.64 -0.79 -12.71
CA LEU A 315 -14.24 -1.89 -13.58
C LEU A 315 -14.95 -3.20 -13.23
N PRO A 316 -15.35 -3.99 -14.24
CA PRO A 316 -15.89 -5.33 -14.05
C PRO A 316 -14.80 -6.30 -13.57
N ARG A 317 -15.21 -7.40 -12.94
CA ARG A 317 -14.32 -8.47 -12.48
C ARG A 317 -13.79 -9.30 -13.66
N PHE A 318 -12.49 -9.64 -13.59
CA PHE A 318 -11.87 -10.58 -14.54
C PHE A 318 -12.10 -12.03 -14.11
N ARG A 319 -12.03 -12.95 -15.08
CA ARG A 319 -12.01 -14.37 -14.82
C ARG A 319 -10.58 -14.86 -14.54
N TYR A 320 -10.40 -15.95 -13.78
CA TYR A 320 -9.08 -16.40 -13.31
C TYR A 320 -8.09 -16.67 -14.45
N ASP A 321 -8.53 -17.36 -15.52
CA ASP A 321 -7.72 -17.64 -16.69
C ASP A 321 -7.27 -16.36 -17.42
N GLN A 322 -8.19 -15.40 -17.56
CA GLN A 322 -7.89 -14.08 -18.15
C GLN A 322 -6.90 -13.30 -17.28
N LEU A 323 -7.08 -13.32 -15.95
CA LEU A 323 -6.20 -12.67 -15.01
C LEU A 323 -4.78 -13.23 -15.12
N MET A 324 -4.60 -14.54 -15.00
CA MET A 324 -3.28 -15.17 -15.10
C MET A 324 -2.66 -14.96 -16.49
N GLY A 325 -3.48 -15.05 -17.56
CA GLY A 325 -3.03 -14.73 -18.91
C GLY A 325 -2.58 -13.28 -19.08
N PHE A 326 -3.28 -12.33 -18.49
CA PHE A 326 -2.92 -10.91 -18.51
C PHE A 326 -1.59 -10.65 -17.77
N GLY A 327 -1.40 -11.23 -16.58
CA GLY A 327 -0.17 -11.09 -15.81
C GLY A 327 1.06 -11.58 -16.57
N TRP A 328 1.01 -12.80 -17.07
CA TRP A 328 2.17 -13.46 -17.71
C TRP A 328 2.38 -13.04 -19.16
N LYS A 329 1.32 -12.85 -19.96
CA LYS A 329 1.44 -12.58 -21.41
C LYS A 329 1.48 -11.09 -21.77
N ALA A 330 0.96 -10.21 -20.90
CA ALA A 330 0.94 -8.79 -21.16
C ALA A 330 1.77 -8.01 -20.14
N LEU A 331 1.43 -8.07 -18.85
CA LEU A 331 2.01 -7.19 -17.84
C LEU A 331 3.51 -7.43 -17.65
N LEU A 332 3.93 -8.69 -17.48
CA LEU A 332 5.33 -9.05 -17.28
C LEU A 332 6.20 -8.70 -18.50
N PRO A 333 5.85 -9.04 -19.76
CA PRO A 333 6.63 -8.59 -20.92
C PRO A 333 6.72 -7.07 -21.07
N ILE A 334 5.63 -6.34 -20.78
CA ILE A 334 5.63 -4.87 -20.80
C ILE A 334 6.58 -4.32 -19.71
N ALA A 335 6.58 -4.90 -18.51
CA ALA A 335 7.48 -4.51 -17.44
C ALA A 335 8.95 -4.72 -17.82
N VAL A 336 9.29 -5.89 -18.38
CA VAL A 336 10.64 -6.22 -18.84
C VAL A 336 11.08 -5.28 -19.98
N LEU A 337 10.20 -5.06 -20.96
CA LEU A 337 10.51 -4.18 -22.08
C LEU A 337 10.76 -2.74 -21.59
N ASN A 338 9.90 -2.23 -20.72
CA ASN A 338 10.07 -0.88 -20.16
C ASN A 338 11.36 -0.76 -19.34
N PHE A 339 11.71 -1.80 -18.56
CA PHE A 339 12.97 -1.86 -17.83
C PHE A 339 14.18 -1.77 -18.78
N ILE A 340 14.22 -2.58 -19.85
CA ILE A 340 15.30 -2.60 -20.83
C ILE A 340 15.40 -1.24 -21.54
N VAL A 341 14.28 -0.69 -22.00
CA VAL A 341 14.26 0.61 -22.68
C VAL A 341 14.80 1.71 -21.74
N THR A 342 14.39 1.71 -20.49
CA THR A 342 14.86 2.70 -19.51
C THR A 342 16.36 2.54 -19.25
N ALA A 343 16.87 1.31 -19.12
CA ALA A 343 18.31 1.05 -18.95
C ALA A 343 19.11 1.59 -20.13
N VAL A 344 18.67 1.33 -21.36
CA VAL A 344 19.33 1.85 -22.58
C VAL A 344 19.31 3.38 -22.60
N LEU A 345 18.17 4.01 -22.28
CA LEU A 345 18.06 5.47 -22.25
C LEU A 345 18.99 6.11 -21.21
N ILE A 346 19.16 5.50 -20.04
CA ILE A 346 20.09 5.98 -19.00
C ILE A 346 21.51 5.92 -19.51
N VAL A 347 21.96 4.79 -20.07
CA VAL A 347 23.31 4.65 -20.63
C VAL A 347 23.57 5.66 -21.76
N MET A 348 22.63 5.82 -22.69
CA MET A 348 22.76 6.83 -23.77
C MET A 348 22.79 8.26 -23.23
N ALA A 349 22.12 8.54 -22.11
CA ALA A 349 22.18 9.84 -21.45
C ALA A 349 23.57 10.09 -20.80
N GLU A 350 24.15 9.07 -20.17
CA GLU A 350 25.46 9.14 -19.55
C GLU A 350 26.59 9.30 -20.60
N GLU A 351 26.49 8.64 -21.76
CA GLU A 351 27.42 8.77 -22.88
C GLU A 351 27.30 10.11 -23.64
N GLY A 352 26.34 10.94 -23.26
CA GLY A 352 26.15 12.26 -23.88
C GLY A 352 25.47 12.25 -25.25
N THR A 353 25.04 11.10 -25.75
CA THR A 353 24.37 10.97 -27.06
C THR A 353 22.94 11.57 -27.06
N LEU A 354 22.34 11.76 -25.89
CA LEU A 354 20.99 12.34 -25.69
C LEU A 354 21.03 13.82 -25.24
N THR A 355 22.20 14.42 -25.05
CA THR A 355 22.31 15.83 -24.58
C THR A 355 21.47 16.82 -25.39
N PRO A 356 21.40 16.79 -26.74
CA PRO A 356 20.57 17.74 -27.47
C PRO A 356 19.04 17.55 -27.23
N LEU A 357 18.60 16.33 -26.97
CA LEU A 357 17.20 16.04 -26.66
C LEU A 357 16.84 16.44 -25.23
N ILE A 358 17.72 16.17 -24.26
CA ILE A 358 17.52 16.52 -22.85
C ILE A 358 17.51 18.05 -22.68
N ASP A 359 18.36 18.78 -23.37
CA ASP A 359 18.37 20.23 -23.33
C ASP A 359 17.15 20.86 -23.99
N SER A 360 16.65 20.26 -25.06
CA SER A 360 15.36 20.66 -25.67
C SER A 360 14.18 20.47 -24.73
N VAL A 361 14.15 19.37 -23.99
CA VAL A 361 13.10 19.08 -23.00
C VAL A 361 13.23 20.01 -21.78
N LYS A 362 14.43 20.28 -21.29
CA LYS A 362 14.67 21.26 -20.21
C LYS A 362 14.22 22.66 -20.60
N LEU A 363 14.49 23.09 -21.83
CA LEU A 363 14.05 24.39 -22.36
C LEU A 363 12.51 24.47 -22.45
N PHE A 364 11.84 23.38 -22.79
CA PHE A 364 10.38 23.34 -22.86
C PHE A 364 9.70 23.46 -21.48
N PHE A 365 10.34 22.95 -20.40
CA PHE A 365 9.81 23.05 -19.04
C PHE A 365 10.33 24.24 -18.23
N ALA A 366 11.31 24.98 -18.76
CA ALA A 366 11.88 26.17 -18.12
C ALA A 366 11.28 27.50 -18.63
N GLY A 367 10.45 27.48 -19.67
CA GLY A 367 9.69 28.61 -20.19
C GLY A 367 8.24 28.53 -19.70
#